data_69176ccd266e333b05ce5e7b057e6c32
#
_entry.id   69176ccd266e333b05ce5e7b057e6c32
#
_cell.length_a   1.000
_cell.length_b   1.000
_cell.length_c   1.000
_cell.angle_alpha   90.00
_cell.angle_beta   90.00
_cell.angle_gamma   90.00
#
_symmetry.space_group_name_H-M   'P 1'
#
loop_
_entity.id
_entity.type
_entity.pdbx_description
1 polymer ?
#
loop_
_entity_poly.entity_id
_entity_poly.type
_entity_poly.pdbx_seq_one_letter_code
_entity_poly.pdbx_strand_id
1 'polypeptide(L)'
;MRVISIRWALLTAVLAIVFSTASRADDRDRTDFSTRGLQAKIEYCKTCHGLSGQGYHGFFPIPRLAGQQTEYIENQLAAFIERRRENKYMYDVAHVLSPAMRAALAKHFMGLNAKPLGGAPRKLVAMGKKIYEDGVPETNVPACMACHGSEAKGQAAIPRLAGQLQDYIVNKLVNWNKERGQDPKHPDISAIMLPTSHNLTKSQIAEVAAYVSYLQ
;
A
#
# COMPACT_ATOMS: atom_id res chain seq x y z
N MET A 1 -19.30 25.22 78.32
CA MET A 1 -19.70 23.95 77.66
C MET A 1 -19.90 24.22 76.19
N ARG A 2 -19.32 23.36 75.32
CA ARG A 2 -19.47 23.30 73.83
C ARG A 2 -18.73 24.36 73.01
N VAL A 3 -17.44 24.18 72.84
CA VAL A 3 -16.66 24.73 71.73
C VAL A 3 -15.68 23.62 71.21
N ILE A 4 -16.21 22.53 70.75
CA ILE A 4 -15.41 21.47 70.05
C ILE A 4 -16.34 20.88 69.00
N SER A 5 -16.40 21.43 67.81
CA SER A 5 -17.01 20.72 66.66
C SER A 5 -16.78 21.35 65.28
N ILE A 6 -15.97 22.40 65.07
CA ILE A 6 -15.86 23.09 63.79
C ILE A 6 -14.51 22.85 63.11
N ARG A 7 -13.55 22.17 63.73
CA ARG A 7 -12.19 21.98 63.17
C ARG A 7 -11.97 20.70 62.37
N TRP A 8 -12.92 19.77 62.31
CA TRP A 8 -12.77 18.51 61.62
C TRP A 8 -13.47 18.45 60.25
N ALA A 9 -14.37 19.41 59.95
CA ALA A 9 -15.08 19.44 58.67
C ALA A 9 -14.30 20.08 57.50
N LEU A 10 -13.21 20.80 57.79
CA LEU A 10 -12.41 21.49 56.74
C LEU A 10 -11.22 20.67 56.23
N LEU A 11 -10.85 19.58 56.90
CA LEU A 11 -9.73 18.71 56.46
C LEU A 11 -10.14 17.60 55.52
N THR A 12 -11.42 17.27 55.39
CA THR A 12 -11.89 16.24 54.45
C THR A 12 -12.24 16.78 53.07
N ALA A 13 -12.44 18.09 52.92
CA ALA A 13 -12.75 18.69 51.62
C ALA A 13 -11.52 18.94 50.73
N VAL A 14 -10.30 19.01 51.30
CA VAL A 14 -9.07 19.27 50.53
C VAL A 14 -8.48 17.99 49.94
N LEU A 15 -8.80 16.82 50.48
CA LEU A 15 -8.26 15.55 50.00
C LEU A 15 -9.00 14.98 48.78
N ALA A 16 -10.22 15.48 48.49
CA ALA A 16 -11.02 15.00 47.33
C ALA A 16 -10.68 15.68 45.99
N ILE A 17 -9.95 16.80 46.02
CA ILE A 17 -9.65 17.58 44.77
C ILE A 17 -8.37 17.12 44.09
N VAL A 18 -7.47 16.41 44.80
CA VAL A 18 -6.18 15.99 44.25
C VAL A 18 -6.27 14.69 43.43
N PHE A 19 -7.38 13.92 43.55
CA PHE A 19 -7.54 12.65 42.84
C PHE A 19 -8.24 12.75 41.48
N SER A 20 -8.71 13.93 41.06
CA SER A 20 -9.48 14.08 39.82
C SER A 20 -8.65 14.54 38.58
N THR A 21 -7.33 14.73 38.73
CA THR A 21 -6.50 15.18 37.62
C THR A 21 -5.59 14.09 37.02
N ALA A 22 -5.61 12.88 37.56
CA ALA A 22 -4.76 11.80 37.12
C ALA A 22 -5.35 10.95 35.96
N SER A 23 -6.61 11.19 35.54
CA SER A 23 -7.27 10.33 34.53
C SER A 23 -7.33 10.91 33.11
N ARG A 24 -6.61 12.00 32.82
CA ARG A 24 -6.60 12.59 31.45
C ARG A 24 -5.27 12.50 30.72
N ALA A 25 -4.28 11.87 31.29
CA ALA A 25 -2.96 11.72 30.64
C ALA A 25 -2.81 10.43 29.80
N ASP A 26 -3.73 9.46 29.92
CA ASP A 26 -3.51 8.09 29.41
C ASP A 26 -4.24 7.77 28.11
N ASP A 27 -4.94 8.73 27.49
CA ASP A 27 -5.66 8.48 26.23
C ASP A 27 -4.97 9.08 25.00
N ARG A 28 -3.76 9.64 25.15
CA ARG A 28 -2.97 10.22 24.05
C ARG A 28 -1.88 9.29 23.50
N ASP A 29 -1.63 8.15 24.09
CA ASP A 29 -0.52 7.25 23.73
C ASP A 29 -0.99 5.93 23.10
N ARG A 30 -2.18 5.91 22.50
CA ARG A 30 -2.68 4.74 21.76
C ARG A 30 -2.41 4.78 20.26
N THR A 31 -1.77 5.80 19.75
CA THR A 31 -1.18 5.75 18.40
C THR A 31 0.26 5.32 18.55
N ASP A 32 0.58 4.15 18.04
CA ASP A 32 1.90 3.50 18.01
C ASP A 32 3.00 4.38 17.34
N PHE A 33 2.68 5.64 17.04
CA PHE A 33 3.59 6.64 16.46
C PHE A 33 3.04 8.07 16.60
N SER A 34 3.93 9.07 16.73
CA SER A 34 3.57 10.48 16.70
C SER A 34 3.25 10.97 15.28
N THR A 35 2.46 12.04 15.15
CA THR A 35 2.22 12.71 13.85
C THR A 35 3.54 13.12 13.16
N ARG A 36 4.53 13.58 13.93
CA ARG A 36 5.87 13.90 13.41
C ARG A 36 6.57 12.64 12.89
N GLY A 37 6.44 11.51 13.58
CA GLY A 37 6.98 10.22 13.13
C GLY A 37 6.36 9.75 11.83
N LEU A 38 5.04 9.89 11.66
CA LEU A 38 4.36 9.56 10.41
C LEU A 38 4.87 10.45 9.27
N GLN A 39 4.94 11.78 9.46
CA GLN A 39 5.42 12.69 8.43
C GLN A 39 6.85 12.35 8.01
N ALA A 40 7.75 12.07 8.94
CA ALA A 40 9.11 11.67 8.63
C ALA A 40 9.17 10.38 7.80
N LYS A 41 8.31 9.40 8.09
CA LYS A 41 8.22 8.16 7.29
C LYS A 41 7.63 8.40 5.90
N ILE A 42 6.63 9.28 5.77
CA ILE A 42 6.08 9.69 4.47
C ILE A 42 7.19 10.29 3.60
N GLU A 43 7.93 11.27 4.13
CA GLU A 43 9.03 11.90 3.38
C GLU A 43 10.12 10.89 3.00
N TYR A 44 10.46 9.96 3.89
CA TYR A 44 11.39 8.88 3.58
C TYR A 44 10.90 7.99 2.44
N CYS A 45 9.63 7.59 2.43
CA CYS A 45 9.06 6.80 1.32
C CYS A 45 9.13 7.56 -0.01
N LYS A 46 8.85 8.88 0.02
CA LYS A 46 8.87 9.74 -1.17
C LYS A 46 10.26 9.89 -1.79
N THR A 47 11.35 9.71 -1.05
CA THR A 47 12.71 9.77 -1.59
C THR A 47 12.92 8.75 -2.72
N CYS A 48 12.28 7.59 -2.63
CA CYS A 48 12.33 6.56 -3.67
C CYS A 48 11.07 6.53 -4.55
N HIS A 49 9.89 6.71 -3.96
CA HIS A 49 8.62 6.58 -4.69
C HIS A 49 8.12 7.87 -5.35
N GLY A 50 8.92 8.96 -5.29
CA GLY A 50 8.59 10.25 -5.88
C GLY A 50 7.81 11.17 -4.95
N LEU A 51 8.00 12.48 -5.08
CA LEU A 51 7.44 13.49 -4.19
C LEU A 51 5.91 13.45 -4.09
N SER A 52 5.23 13.09 -5.17
CA SER A 52 3.79 12.86 -5.21
C SER A 52 3.40 11.37 -5.24
N GLY A 53 4.34 10.47 -4.94
CA GLY A 53 4.11 9.03 -5.00
C GLY A 53 3.95 8.48 -6.41
N GLN A 54 4.45 9.19 -7.44
CA GLN A 54 4.29 8.84 -8.85
C GLN A 54 5.19 7.70 -9.32
N GLY A 55 6.21 7.33 -8.56
CA GLY A 55 7.24 6.36 -8.93
C GLY A 55 8.37 6.96 -9.78
N TYR A 56 9.30 6.12 -10.21
CA TYR A 56 10.40 6.46 -11.13
C TYR A 56 10.62 5.36 -12.15
N HIS A 57 10.75 5.74 -13.43
CA HIS A 57 11.22 4.86 -14.49
C HIS A 57 12.70 4.53 -14.34
N GLY A 58 13.13 3.41 -14.88
CA GLY A 58 14.54 3.06 -14.93
C GLY A 58 14.79 1.56 -15.03
N PHE A 59 16.05 1.19 -15.00
CA PHE A 59 16.46 -0.21 -14.99
C PHE A 59 15.90 -0.96 -13.76
N PHE A 60 15.83 -0.29 -12.62
CA PHE A 60 15.13 -0.74 -11.43
C PHE A 60 13.93 0.17 -11.18
N PRO A 61 12.79 -0.07 -11.86
CA PRO A 61 11.64 0.81 -11.75
C PRO A 61 11.06 0.79 -10.33
N ILE A 62 10.83 1.98 -9.79
CA ILE A 62 10.25 2.15 -8.46
C ILE A 62 8.77 2.48 -8.62
N PRO A 63 7.86 1.68 -8.04
CA PRO A 63 6.44 1.79 -8.35
C PRO A 63 5.80 3.07 -7.86
N ARG A 64 4.77 3.48 -8.59
CA ARG A 64 3.78 4.45 -8.14
C ARG A 64 3.04 3.90 -6.92
N LEU A 65 2.90 4.73 -5.90
CA LEU A 65 2.08 4.47 -4.71
C LEU A 65 0.82 5.35 -4.67
N ALA A 66 0.82 6.49 -5.38
CA ALA A 66 -0.30 7.42 -5.38
C ALA A 66 -1.60 6.77 -5.88
N GLY A 67 -2.65 6.88 -5.06
CA GLY A 67 -3.97 6.30 -5.32
C GLY A 67 -4.05 4.79 -5.19
N GLN A 68 -3.01 4.12 -4.66
CA GLN A 68 -3.01 2.67 -4.47
C GLN A 68 -3.93 2.27 -3.31
N GLN A 69 -4.57 1.11 -3.43
CA GLN A 69 -5.48 0.58 -2.42
C GLN A 69 -4.78 0.39 -1.06
N THR A 70 -5.43 0.82 0.01
CA THR A 70 -4.89 0.77 1.38
C THR A 70 -4.53 -0.65 1.78
N GLU A 71 -5.48 -1.57 1.64
CA GLU A 71 -5.28 -2.97 1.98
C GLU A 71 -4.16 -3.61 1.15
N TYR A 72 -4.05 -3.26 -0.14
CA TYR A 72 -2.95 -3.75 -0.97
C TYR A 72 -1.59 -3.26 -0.46
N ILE A 73 -1.46 -1.96 -0.10
CA ILE A 73 -0.17 -1.44 0.44
C ILE A 73 0.18 -2.15 1.74
N GLU A 74 -0.77 -2.30 2.67
CA GLU A 74 -0.55 -2.99 3.94
C GLU A 74 -0.11 -4.44 3.74
N ASN A 75 -0.81 -5.17 2.86
CA ASN A 75 -0.48 -6.55 2.52
C ASN A 75 0.90 -6.68 1.86
N GLN A 76 1.29 -5.72 1.00
CA GLN A 76 2.61 -5.74 0.39
C GLN A 76 3.72 -5.46 1.40
N LEU A 77 3.53 -4.51 2.32
CA LEU A 77 4.49 -4.24 3.38
C LEU A 77 4.64 -5.46 4.30
N ALA A 78 3.54 -6.12 4.66
CA ALA A 78 3.57 -7.38 5.41
C ALA A 78 4.29 -8.48 4.62
N ALA A 79 4.00 -8.64 3.33
CA ALA A 79 4.62 -9.65 2.47
C ALA A 79 6.15 -9.49 2.35
N PHE A 80 6.67 -8.26 2.37
CA PHE A 80 8.12 -8.02 2.43
C PHE A 80 8.72 -8.47 3.76
N ILE A 81 8.06 -8.16 4.89
CA ILE A 81 8.50 -8.56 6.24
C ILE A 81 8.53 -10.08 6.36
N GLU A 82 7.50 -10.74 5.87
CA GLU A 82 7.30 -12.19 5.92
C GLU A 82 8.07 -12.95 4.83
N ARG A 83 8.81 -12.24 3.98
CA ARG A 83 9.57 -12.83 2.86
C ARG A 83 8.69 -13.56 1.82
N ARG A 84 7.39 -13.35 1.81
CA ARG A 84 6.48 -13.82 0.75
C ARG A 84 6.61 -13.00 -0.53
N ARG A 85 7.21 -11.81 -0.43
CA ARG A 85 7.62 -10.98 -1.55
C ARG A 85 9.08 -10.59 -1.39
N GLU A 86 9.90 -11.00 -2.33
CA GLU A 86 11.33 -10.74 -2.26
C GLU A 86 11.68 -9.35 -2.80
N ASN A 87 12.25 -8.54 -1.94
CA ASN A 87 12.94 -7.29 -2.27
C ASN A 87 13.73 -6.84 -1.03
N LYS A 88 15.06 -6.91 -1.12
CA LYS A 88 15.92 -6.58 0.01
C LYS A 88 15.68 -5.15 0.54
N TYR A 89 15.60 -4.16 -0.36
CA TYR A 89 15.41 -2.77 0.06
C TYR A 89 14.06 -2.56 0.75
N MET A 90 12.99 -3.13 0.20
CA MET A 90 11.67 -3.00 0.81
C MET A 90 11.53 -3.81 2.10
N TYR A 91 12.24 -4.92 2.26
CA TYR A 91 12.35 -5.58 3.56
C TYR A 91 12.99 -4.67 4.60
N ASP A 92 14.15 -4.07 4.28
CA ASP A 92 14.87 -3.19 5.19
C ASP A 92 14.04 -1.94 5.59
N VAL A 93 13.16 -1.48 4.71
CA VAL A 93 12.21 -0.39 4.99
C VAL A 93 11.00 -0.85 5.81
N ALA A 94 10.42 -2.00 5.45
CA ALA A 94 9.14 -2.43 6.00
C ALA A 94 9.25 -3.02 7.42
N HIS A 95 10.35 -3.74 7.73
CA HIS A 95 10.46 -4.49 8.99
C HIS A 95 10.51 -3.61 10.25
N VAL A 96 10.82 -2.33 10.10
CA VAL A 96 10.82 -1.34 11.20
C VAL A 96 9.48 -0.60 11.37
N LEU A 97 8.48 -0.94 10.55
CA LEU A 97 7.16 -0.29 10.60
C LEU A 97 6.19 -1.11 11.45
N SER A 98 5.61 -0.49 12.47
CA SER A 98 4.51 -1.10 13.21
C SER A 98 3.26 -1.29 12.33
N PRO A 99 2.33 -2.19 12.67
CA PRO A 99 1.08 -2.34 11.94
C PRO A 99 0.31 -1.02 11.78
N ALA A 100 0.21 -0.22 12.84
CA ALA A 100 -0.46 1.07 12.82
C ALA A 100 0.24 2.08 11.88
N MET A 101 1.58 2.09 11.85
CA MET A 101 2.35 2.92 10.90
C MET A 101 2.11 2.48 9.45
N ARG A 102 2.05 1.17 9.17
CA ARG A 102 1.75 0.66 7.82
C ARG A 102 0.38 1.11 7.34
N ALA A 103 -0.64 1.01 8.20
CA ALA A 103 -2.01 1.47 7.90
C ALA A 103 -2.07 2.98 7.63
N ALA A 104 -1.38 3.79 8.43
CA ALA A 104 -1.33 5.24 8.25
C ALA A 104 -0.62 5.64 6.96
N LEU A 105 0.50 5.00 6.62
CA LEU A 105 1.21 5.21 5.35
C LEU A 105 0.35 4.80 4.15
N ALA A 106 -0.32 3.65 4.23
CA ALA A 106 -1.22 3.16 3.18
C ALA A 106 -2.35 4.15 2.93
N LYS A 107 -3.00 4.66 3.97
CA LYS A 107 -4.03 5.69 3.88
C LYS A 107 -3.51 6.99 3.25
N HIS A 108 -2.30 7.42 3.62
CA HIS A 108 -1.68 8.61 3.03
C HIS A 108 -1.51 8.45 1.51
N PHE A 109 -0.88 7.35 1.05
CA PHE A 109 -0.62 7.14 -0.37
C PHE A 109 -1.88 6.89 -1.19
N MET A 110 -2.91 6.26 -0.62
CA MET A 110 -4.22 6.14 -1.26
C MET A 110 -4.85 7.50 -1.54
N GLY A 111 -4.68 8.47 -0.64
CA GLY A 111 -5.21 9.83 -0.79
C GLY A 111 -4.50 10.69 -1.85
N LEU A 112 -3.37 10.24 -2.40
CA LEU A 112 -2.63 10.99 -3.42
C LEU A 112 -3.21 10.72 -4.82
N ASN A 113 -3.22 11.75 -5.68
CA ASN A 113 -3.67 11.65 -7.06
C ASN A 113 -2.63 12.25 -8.03
N ALA A 114 -1.46 11.64 -8.09
CA ALA A 114 -0.42 12.06 -9.03
C ALA A 114 -0.84 11.75 -10.47
N LYS A 115 -0.46 12.61 -11.42
CA LYS A 115 -0.62 12.31 -12.84
C LYS A 115 0.22 11.11 -13.24
N PRO A 116 -0.26 10.24 -14.16
CA PRO A 116 0.56 9.18 -14.75
C PRO A 116 1.83 9.77 -15.40
N LEU A 117 2.97 9.10 -15.23
CA LEU A 117 4.21 9.50 -15.88
C LEU A 117 4.20 9.18 -17.39
N GLY A 118 3.41 8.18 -17.80
CA GLY A 118 3.36 7.73 -19.18
C GLY A 118 4.67 7.07 -19.63
N GLY A 119 5.19 7.47 -20.78
CA GLY A 119 6.49 6.98 -21.29
C GLY A 119 6.43 5.68 -22.09
N ALA A 120 5.36 4.91 -22.01
CA ALA A 120 5.19 3.70 -22.78
C ALA A 120 5.01 3.99 -24.30
N PRO A 121 5.45 3.07 -25.19
CA PRO A 121 5.21 3.23 -26.63
C PRO A 121 3.72 3.25 -26.97
N ARG A 122 3.23 4.37 -27.51
CA ARG A 122 1.81 4.57 -27.84
C ARG A 122 1.22 3.49 -28.78
N LYS A 123 2.04 2.94 -29.68
CA LYS A 123 1.62 1.87 -30.60
C LYS A 123 1.15 0.59 -29.91
N LEU A 124 1.54 0.37 -28.64
CA LEU A 124 1.16 -0.82 -27.86
C LEU A 124 -0.20 -0.65 -27.16
N VAL A 125 -0.70 0.58 -27.02
CA VAL A 125 -1.85 0.89 -26.17
C VAL A 125 -3.15 0.23 -26.67
N ALA A 126 -3.38 0.22 -27.98
CA ALA A 126 -4.63 -0.33 -28.54
C ALA A 126 -4.75 -1.84 -28.29
N MET A 127 -3.67 -2.59 -28.52
CA MET A 127 -3.65 -4.03 -28.25
C MET A 127 -3.68 -4.30 -26.75
N GLY A 128 -2.96 -3.50 -25.96
CA GLY A 128 -3.00 -3.59 -24.49
C GLY A 128 -4.39 -3.36 -23.91
N LYS A 129 -5.18 -2.43 -24.48
CA LYS A 129 -6.58 -2.24 -24.15
C LYS A 129 -7.39 -3.51 -24.37
N LYS A 130 -7.25 -4.12 -25.57
CA LYS A 130 -7.96 -5.35 -25.89
C LYS A 130 -7.63 -6.48 -24.91
N ILE A 131 -6.35 -6.69 -24.60
CA ILE A 131 -5.93 -7.70 -23.61
C ILE A 131 -6.51 -7.39 -22.24
N TYR A 132 -6.54 -6.12 -21.84
CA TYR A 132 -7.10 -5.71 -20.55
C TYR A 132 -8.61 -5.99 -20.43
N GLU A 133 -9.37 -5.70 -21.50
CA GLU A 133 -10.83 -5.80 -21.53
C GLU A 133 -11.31 -7.23 -21.85
N ASP A 134 -10.65 -7.95 -22.76
CA ASP A 134 -11.11 -9.24 -23.28
C ASP A 134 -10.31 -10.44 -22.70
N GLY A 135 -9.09 -10.19 -22.19
CA GLY A 135 -8.15 -11.26 -21.87
C GLY A 135 -7.47 -11.85 -23.10
N VAL A 136 -6.96 -13.08 -22.96
CA VAL A 136 -6.39 -13.91 -24.03
C VAL A 136 -6.98 -15.33 -23.90
N PRO A 137 -8.19 -15.57 -24.44
CA PRO A 137 -8.89 -16.85 -24.26
C PRO A 137 -8.09 -18.06 -24.71
N GLU A 138 -7.27 -17.93 -25.76
CA GLU A 138 -6.46 -19.00 -26.35
C GLU A 138 -5.42 -19.56 -25.37
N THR A 139 -5.03 -18.75 -24.38
CA THR A 139 -4.07 -19.14 -23.34
C THR A 139 -4.68 -19.13 -21.92
N ASN A 140 -6.02 -19.10 -21.83
CA ASN A 140 -6.76 -19.05 -20.56
C ASN A 140 -6.37 -17.86 -19.66
N VAL A 141 -6.06 -16.72 -20.26
CA VAL A 141 -5.86 -15.46 -19.52
C VAL A 141 -7.19 -14.72 -19.45
N PRO A 142 -7.77 -14.56 -18.26
CA PRO A 142 -9.02 -13.83 -18.10
C PRO A 142 -8.84 -12.33 -18.37
N ALA A 143 -9.94 -11.62 -18.66
CA ALA A 143 -9.94 -10.17 -18.73
C ALA A 143 -9.40 -9.55 -17.44
N CYS A 144 -8.39 -8.70 -17.54
CA CYS A 144 -7.79 -8.05 -16.37
C CYS A 144 -8.80 -7.18 -15.62
N MET A 145 -9.72 -6.57 -16.38
CA MET A 145 -10.78 -5.72 -15.82
C MET A 145 -11.72 -6.47 -14.88
N ALA A 146 -11.85 -7.78 -15.00
CA ALA A 146 -12.73 -8.59 -14.15
C ALA A 146 -12.35 -8.49 -12.65
N CYS A 147 -11.06 -8.34 -12.36
CA CYS A 147 -10.57 -8.17 -10.99
C CYS A 147 -10.11 -6.72 -10.72
N HIS A 148 -9.35 -6.12 -11.65
CA HIS A 148 -8.77 -4.78 -11.45
C HIS A 148 -9.75 -3.63 -11.76
N GLY A 149 -10.97 -3.92 -12.22
CA GLY A 149 -12.01 -2.96 -12.56
C GLY A 149 -11.81 -2.32 -13.94
N SER A 150 -12.89 -1.77 -14.52
CA SER A 150 -12.86 -1.15 -15.86
C SER A 150 -11.89 0.04 -15.96
N GLU A 151 -11.70 0.78 -14.86
CA GLU A 151 -10.77 1.90 -14.77
C GLU A 151 -9.38 1.50 -14.23
N ALA A 152 -9.13 0.21 -14.04
CA ALA A 152 -7.90 -0.33 -13.47
C ALA A 152 -7.53 0.26 -12.09
N LYS A 153 -8.51 0.70 -11.31
CA LYS A 153 -8.30 1.28 -9.97
C LYS A 153 -8.17 0.24 -8.87
N GLY A 154 -8.51 -1.02 -9.16
CA GLY A 154 -8.49 -2.09 -8.17
C GLY A 154 -9.53 -1.90 -7.07
N GLN A 155 -9.53 -2.82 -6.10
CA GLN A 155 -10.37 -2.74 -4.90
C GLN A 155 -9.80 -3.61 -3.79
N ALA A 156 -9.88 -3.17 -2.55
CA ALA A 156 -9.39 -3.91 -1.38
C ALA A 156 -7.93 -4.39 -1.58
N ALA A 157 -7.68 -5.70 -1.51
CA ALA A 157 -6.36 -6.29 -1.73
C ALA A 157 -5.95 -6.39 -3.23
N ILE A 158 -6.86 -6.11 -4.17
CA ILE A 158 -6.57 -6.10 -5.61
C ILE A 158 -6.02 -4.73 -5.99
N PRO A 159 -4.78 -4.65 -6.53
CA PRO A 159 -4.11 -3.38 -6.72
C PRO A 159 -4.70 -2.54 -7.85
N ARG A 160 -4.60 -1.22 -7.67
CA ARG A 160 -4.67 -0.24 -8.74
C ARG A 160 -3.52 -0.46 -9.72
N LEU A 161 -3.84 -0.57 -11.01
CA LEU A 161 -2.89 -0.60 -12.12
C LEU A 161 -2.86 0.72 -12.90
N ALA A 162 -3.95 1.51 -12.83
CA ALA A 162 -4.06 2.78 -13.52
C ALA A 162 -2.91 3.74 -13.16
N GLY A 163 -2.20 4.20 -14.19
CA GLY A 163 -1.06 5.11 -14.05
C GLY A 163 0.20 4.47 -13.45
N GLN A 164 0.24 3.14 -13.26
CA GLN A 164 1.46 2.45 -12.84
C GLN A 164 2.46 2.43 -14.00
N LEU A 165 3.74 2.47 -13.68
CA LEU A 165 4.82 2.50 -14.67
C LEU A 165 4.82 1.22 -15.52
N GLN A 166 4.94 1.38 -16.84
CA GLN A 166 5.00 0.25 -17.77
C GLN A 166 6.14 -0.71 -17.44
N ASP A 167 7.34 -0.18 -17.26
CA ASP A 167 8.56 -0.94 -16.95
C ASP A 167 8.43 -1.69 -15.62
N TYR A 168 7.78 -1.10 -14.63
CA TYR A 168 7.48 -1.78 -13.37
C TYR A 168 6.51 -2.95 -13.56
N ILE A 169 5.41 -2.77 -14.30
CA ILE A 169 4.42 -3.84 -14.54
C ILE A 169 5.07 -4.98 -15.34
N VAL A 170 5.82 -4.64 -16.41
CA VAL A 170 6.57 -5.63 -17.20
C VAL A 170 7.50 -6.44 -16.30
N ASN A 171 8.30 -5.75 -15.49
CA ASN A 171 9.22 -6.41 -14.56
C ASN A 171 8.48 -7.36 -13.60
N LYS A 172 7.34 -6.92 -13.04
CA LYS A 172 6.57 -7.74 -12.08
C LYS A 172 5.92 -8.95 -12.74
N LEU A 173 5.32 -8.82 -13.91
CA LEU A 173 4.71 -9.95 -14.60
C LEU A 173 5.74 -10.97 -15.10
N VAL A 174 6.88 -10.51 -15.61
CA VAL A 174 7.96 -11.41 -16.08
C VAL A 174 8.63 -12.16 -14.91
N ASN A 175 8.77 -11.52 -13.76
CA ASN A 175 9.47 -12.08 -12.60
C ASN A 175 8.54 -12.55 -11.48
N TRP A 176 7.25 -12.73 -11.76
CA TRP A 176 6.25 -13.02 -10.74
C TRP A 176 6.67 -14.15 -9.81
N ASN A 177 7.07 -15.29 -10.36
CA ASN A 177 7.47 -16.47 -9.58
C ASN A 177 8.73 -16.28 -8.75
N LYS A 178 9.67 -15.46 -9.24
CA LYS A 178 10.92 -15.20 -8.53
C LYS A 178 10.73 -14.29 -7.34
N GLU A 179 9.74 -13.39 -7.43
CA GLU A 179 9.51 -12.37 -6.41
C GLU A 179 8.40 -12.72 -5.42
N ARG A 180 7.54 -13.68 -5.77
CA ARG A 180 6.36 -14.04 -5.00
C ARG A 180 6.42 -15.48 -4.57
N GLY A 181 7.13 -15.74 -3.45
CA GLY A 181 7.08 -17.05 -2.80
C GLY A 181 5.65 -17.32 -2.34
N GLN A 182 5.14 -18.53 -2.64
CA GLN A 182 3.87 -19.01 -2.14
C GLN A 182 4.12 -20.15 -1.18
N ASP A 183 3.63 -20.03 0.04
CA ASP A 183 3.52 -21.17 0.94
C ASP A 183 2.30 -21.99 0.50
N PRO A 184 2.47 -23.26 0.07
CA PRO A 184 1.34 -24.09 -0.31
C PRO A 184 0.30 -24.30 0.79
N LYS A 185 0.70 -24.17 2.06
CA LYS A 185 -0.20 -24.29 3.22
C LYS A 185 -0.95 -22.99 3.53
N HIS A 186 -0.37 -21.85 3.15
CA HIS A 186 -0.91 -20.51 3.43
C HIS A 186 -0.78 -19.62 2.20
N PRO A 187 -1.46 -19.95 1.08
CA PRO A 187 -1.40 -19.14 -0.14
C PRO A 187 -2.01 -17.77 0.12
N ASP A 188 -1.34 -16.72 -0.34
CA ASP A 188 -1.94 -15.40 -0.32
C ASP A 188 -2.67 -15.08 -1.63
N ILE A 189 -3.45 -13.99 -1.65
CA ILE A 189 -4.25 -13.59 -2.81
C ILE A 189 -3.42 -13.37 -4.08
N SER A 190 -2.11 -13.13 -3.96
CA SER A 190 -1.24 -12.94 -5.13
C SER A 190 -1.06 -14.21 -5.96
N ALA A 191 -1.37 -15.40 -5.40
CA ALA A 191 -1.35 -16.68 -6.11
C ALA A 191 -2.30 -16.68 -7.33
N ILE A 192 -3.40 -15.92 -7.28
CA ILE A 192 -4.35 -15.80 -8.39
C ILE A 192 -3.69 -15.23 -9.66
N MET A 193 -2.68 -14.38 -9.50
CA MET A 193 -1.96 -13.78 -10.63
C MET A 193 -0.92 -14.70 -11.27
N LEU A 194 -0.60 -15.83 -10.64
CA LEU A 194 0.43 -16.74 -11.12
C LEU A 194 0.14 -17.31 -12.53
N PRO A 195 -1.02 -17.95 -12.77
CA PRO A 195 -1.35 -18.45 -14.10
C PRO A 195 -1.45 -17.32 -15.15
N THR A 196 -1.99 -16.16 -14.77
CA THR A 196 -2.08 -15.00 -15.64
C THR A 196 -0.69 -14.52 -16.10
N SER A 197 0.27 -14.41 -15.17
CA SER A 197 1.62 -13.97 -15.49
C SER A 197 2.40 -14.97 -16.35
N HIS A 198 2.11 -16.26 -16.23
CA HIS A 198 2.75 -17.33 -17.01
C HIS A 198 2.21 -17.48 -18.41
N ASN A 199 0.92 -17.24 -18.61
CA ASN A 199 0.24 -17.51 -19.87
C ASN A 199 0.27 -16.32 -20.84
N LEU A 200 0.79 -15.17 -20.41
CA LEU A 200 1.04 -14.02 -21.28
C LEU A 200 2.42 -14.11 -21.95
N THR A 201 2.47 -13.82 -23.23
CA THR A 201 3.74 -13.61 -23.92
C THR A 201 4.38 -12.28 -23.51
N LYS A 202 5.70 -12.14 -23.76
CA LYS A 202 6.41 -10.87 -23.46
C LYS A 202 5.81 -9.67 -24.20
N SER A 203 5.30 -9.86 -25.44
CA SER A 203 4.62 -8.81 -26.19
C SER A 203 3.32 -8.39 -25.50
N GLN A 204 2.49 -9.36 -25.15
CA GLN A 204 1.22 -9.11 -24.46
C GLN A 204 1.41 -8.42 -23.10
N ILE A 205 2.45 -8.81 -22.36
CA ILE A 205 2.83 -8.13 -21.10
C ILE A 205 3.20 -6.67 -21.38
N ALA A 206 4.02 -6.40 -22.41
CA ALA A 206 4.41 -5.04 -22.76
C ALA A 206 3.21 -4.18 -23.22
N GLU A 207 2.28 -4.77 -23.95
CA GLU A 207 1.07 -4.15 -24.49
C GLU A 207 0.10 -3.78 -23.35
N VAL A 208 -0.26 -4.73 -22.49
CA VAL A 208 -1.18 -4.45 -21.39
C VAL A 208 -0.58 -3.48 -20.36
N ALA A 209 0.72 -3.59 -20.10
CA ALA A 209 1.44 -2.65 -19.25
C ALA A 209 1.45 -1.22 -19.84
N ALA A 210 1.60 -1.10 -21.17
CA ALA A 210 1.52 0.19 -21.85
C ALA A 210 0.13 0.82 -21.70
N TYR A 211 -0.94 0.05 -21.89
CA TYR A 211 -2.31 0.55 -21.76
C TYR A 211 -2.57 1.11 -20.36
N VAL A 212 -2.35 0.30 -19.31
CA VAL A 212 -2.69 0.71 -17.93
C VAL A 212 -1.81 1.86 -17.44
N SER A 213 -0.62 2.04 -18.00
CA SER A 213 0.29 3.15 -17.63
C SER A 213 -0.23 4.54 -18.01
N TYR A 214 -1.19 4.62 -18.92
CA TYR A 214 -1.82 5.88 -19.36
C TYR A 214 -3.19 6.13 -18.70
N LEU A 215 -3.77 5.16 -18.00
CA LEU A 215 -5.02 5.34 -17.28
C LEU A 215 -4.82 6.24 -16.04
N GLN A 216 -5.92 6.91 -15.60
CA GLN A 216 -5.88 7.80 -14.44
C GLN A 216 -6.87 7.41 -13.36
#